data_8996a8b1dd96b0426f1eed4571ae7be4
#
_entry.id   8996a8b1dd96b0426f1eed4571ae7be4
#
_cell.length_a   1.000
_cell.length_b   1.000
_cell.length_c   1.000
_cell.angle_alpha   90.00
_cell.angle_beta   90.00
_cell.angle_gamma   90.00
#
_symmetry.space_group_name_H-M   'P 1'
#
loop_
_entity.id
_entity.type
_entity.pdbx_description
1 polymer ?
#
loop_
_entity_poly.entity_id
_entity_poly.type
_entity_poly.pdbx_seq_one_letter_code
_entity_poly.pdbx_strand_id
1 'polypeptide(L)'
;LKNGETPLCRSDILFSKLQGVIPEFVQSCEKLGVCYTNVMPDHEDNNSGQGRSWYSTLGVSNKSNAERKLNTLGYQWEWMDDGSLEVKTAVLPAVKTLDDKRRVFFNQLIAAYRGWKDKRNASRKNIFFGDGSAIPIKDMNIAVKLADQLTFNLEWETGDIALIDNYLVMHGRRPYKGDRRILASLASVGTKRNNTMNIS
;
A
#
# COMPACT_ATOMS: atom_id res chain seq x y z
N LEU A 1 26.79 6.33 3.59
CA LEU A 1 25.53 6.29 2.87
C LEU A 1 25.17 7.69 2.49
N LYS A 2 25.05 7.94 1.18
CA LYS A 2 24.49 9.17 0.64
C LYS A 2 23.07 9.38 1.16
N ASN A 3 22.64 10.60 1.14
CA ASN A 3 21.33 11.13 1.51
C ASN A 3 20.19 10.24 0.98
N GLY A 4 19.46 9.58 1.80
CA GLY A 4 18.46 8.54 1.50
C GLY A 4 17.73 8.71 0.18
N GLU A 5 17.50 7.59 -0.48
CA GLU A 5 16.85 7.50 -1.78
C GLU A 5 15.36 7.13 -1.62
N THR A 6 14.56 7.52 -2.59
CA THR A 6 13.18 7.03 -2.74
C THR A 6 13.11 6.14 -3.99
N PRO A 7 12.92 4.82 -3.83
CA PRO A 7 12.71 3.93 -4.95
C PRO A 7 11.35 4.21 -5.59
N LEU A 8 11.33 4.32 -6.90
CA LEU A 8 10.14 4.57 -7.73
C LEU A 8 10.01 3.47 -8.77
N CYS A 9 8.79 2.98 -8.98
CA CYS A 9 8.47 1.99 -10.01
C CYS A 9 7.16 2.34 -10.71
N ARG A 10 7.19 2.42 -12.04
CA ARG A 10 5.99 2.63 -12.85
C ARG A 10 5.09 1.40 -12.80
N SER A 11 3.91 1.54 -12.19
CA SER A 11 2.98 0.43 -11.98
C SER A 11 2.26 -0.03 -13.26
N ASP A 12 2.14 0.83 -14.27
CA ASP A 12 1.62 0.47 -15.59
C ASP A 12 2.62 -0.39 -16.39
N ILE A 13 3.90 -0.05 -16.32
CA ILE A 13 4.96 -0.85 -16.94
C ILE A 13 5.08 -2.20 -16.23
N LEU A 14 5.03 -2.21 -14.89
CA LEU A 14 5.03 -3.44 -14.12
C LEU A 14 3.82 -4.32 -14.49
N PHE A 15 2.62 -3.73 -14.59
CA PHE A 15 1.42 -4.44 -15.03
C PHE A 15 1.64 -5.14 -16.38
N SER A 16 2.13 -4.41 -17.39
CA SER A 16 2.38 -4.96 -18.71
C SER A 16 3.40 -6.12 -18.69
N LYS A 17 4.44 -6.00 -17.88
CA LYS A 17 5.45 -7.07 -17.72
C LYS A 17 4.87 -8.29 -17.02
N LEU A 18 4.09 -8.10 -15.95
CA LEU A 18 3.41 -9.18 -15.25
C LEU A 18 2.45 -9.91 -16.18
N GLN A 19 1.66 -9.17 -16.98
CA GLN A 19 0.73 -9.75 -17.93
C GLN A 19 1.43 -10.61 -19.01
N GLY A 20 2.64 -10.22 -19.43
CA GLY A 20 3.43 -10.98 -20.39
C GLY A 20 4.12 -12.22 -19.80
N VAL A 21 4.42 -12.25 -18.50
CA VAL A 21 5.22 -13.32 -17.88
C VAL A 21 4.36 -14.29 -17.06
N ILE A 22 3.37 -13.77 -16.32
CA ILE A 22 2.48 -14.54 -15.45
C ILE A 22 1.01 -14.07 -15.62
N PRO A 23 0.42 -14.25 -16.81
CA PRO A 23 -0.91 -13.74 -17.14
C PRO A 23 -2.00 -14.29 -16.21
N GLU A 24 -1.92 -15.55 -15.78
CA GLU A 24 -2.89 -16.17 -14.87
C GLU A 24 -2.93 -15.49 -13.50
N PHE A 25 -1.77 -15.10 -12.98
CA PHE A 25 -1.69 -14.32 -11.75
C PHE A 25 -2.35 -12.96 -11.89
N VAL A 26 -2.09 -12.26 -13.00
CA VAL A 26 -2.72 -10.96 -13.28
C VAL A 26 -4.23 -11.10 -13.39
N GLN A 27 -4.71 -12.11 -14.11
CA GLN A 27 -6.13 -12.41 -14.25
C GLN A 27 -6.79 -12.70 -12.90
N SER A 28 -6.12 -13.46 -12.03
CA SER A 28 -6.59 -13.72 -10.67
C SER A 28 -6.66 -12.44 -9.84
N CYS A 29 -5.63 -11.59 -9.91
CA CYS A 29 -5.63 -10.28 -9.26
C CYS A 29 -6.79 -9.38 -9.71
N GLU A 30 -7.13 -9.40 -11.00
CA GLU A 30 -8.23 -8.61 -11.55
C GLU A 30 -9.60 -9.15 -11.16
N LYS A 31 -9.77 -10.45 -11.25
CA LYS A 31 -11.05 -11.11 -11.02
C LYS A 31 -11.40 -11.18 -9.53
N LEU A 32 -10.42 -11.52 -8.70
CA LEU A 32 -10.63 -11.81 -7.29
C LEU A 32 -10.31 -10.61 -6.38
N GLY A 33 -9.48 -9.68 -6.85
CA GLY A 33 -8.92 -8.65 -5.97
C GLY A 33 -8.00 -9.23 -4.91
N VAL A 34 -7.66 -8.45 -3.90
CA VAL A 34 -6.73 -8.83 -2.84
C VAL A 34 -7.24 -8.39 -1.47
N CYS A 35 -6.87 -9.15 -0.44
CA CYS A 35 -7.11 -8.83 0.96
C CYS A 35 -5.79 -8.83 1.73
N TYR A 36 -5.73 -8.00 2.75
CA TYR A 36 -4.59 -7.91 3.67
C TYR A 36 -5.06 -8.16 5.10
N THR A 37 -4.24 -8.88 5.88
CA THR A 37 -4.39 -8.98 7.32
C THR A 37 -3.18 -8.35 8.00
N ASN A 38 -3.43 -7.55 9.01
CA ASN A 38 -2.40 -6.90 9.80
C ASN A 38 -2.78 -6.86 11.27
N VAL A 39 -1.81 -7.06 12.16
CA VAL A 39 -1.97 -6.84 13.60
C VAL A 39 -1.27 -5.55 13.97
N MET A 40 -2.05 -4.55 14.36
CA MET A 40 -1.56 -3.25 14.82
C MET A 40 -1.43 -3.26 16.33
N PRO A 41 -0.28 -2.89 16.91
CA PRO A 41 -0.09 -2.86 18.36
C PRO A 41 -0.92 -1.76 19.04
N ASP A 42 -1.12 -1.90 20.34
CA ASP A 42 -1.74 -0.87 21.18
C ASP A 42 -0.82 0.37 21.31
N HIS A 43 0.48 0.16 21.38
CA HIS A 43 1.48 1.24 21.48
C HIS A 43 2.45 1.20 20.30
N GLU A 44 3.04 2.36 19.99
CA GLU A 44 4.07 2.46 18.94
C GLU A 44 5.26 1.53 19.24
N ASP A 45 5.60 0.66 18.30
CA ASP A 45 6.75 -0.24 18.36
C ASP A 45 7.77 0.16 17.28
N ASN A 46 8.70 1.01 17.67
CA ASN A 46 9.72 1.55 16.76
C ASN A 46 10.73 0.50 16.26
N ASN A 47 10.72 -0.72 16.82
CA ASN A 47 11.58 -1.81 16.40
C ASN A 47 10.99 -2.66 15.27
N SER A 48 9.74 -2.41 14.90
CA SER A 48 9.04 -3.12 13.83
C SER A 48 8.74 -2.21 12.65
N GLY A 49 8.86 -2.75 11.45
CA GLY A 49 8.42 -2.09 10.21
C GLY A 49 6.88 -1.88 10.16
N GLN A 50 6.13 -2.56 11.01
CA GLN A 50 4.67 -2.47 11.18
C GLN A 50 4.27 -2.11 12.62
N GLY A 51 5.14 -1.45 13.33
CA GLY A 51 4.94 -1.12 14.73
C GLY A 51 4.07 0.09 15.00
N ARG A 52 3.42 0.66 13.97
CA ARG A 52 2.51 1.79 14.16
C ARG A 52 1.24 1.33 14.87
N SER A 53 0.89 2.02 15.95
CA SER A 53 -0.30 1.68 16.74
C SER A 53 -1.60 1.80 15.95
N TRP A 54 -2.64 1.07 16.39
CA TRP A 54 -3.93 1.10 15.72
C TRP A 54 -4.58 2.48 15.73
N TYR A 55 -4.48 3.23 16.83
CA TYR A 55 -5.04 4.57 16.89
C TYR A 55 -4.29 5.57 16.02
N SER A 56 -2.97 5.47 15.93
CA SER A 56 -2.18 6.29 15.01
C SER A 56 -2.44 5.91 13.54
N THR A 57 -2.52 4.62 13.24
CA THR A 57 -2.80 4.12 11.89
C THR A 57 -4.20 4.50 11.40
N LEU A 58 -5.20 4.34 12.27
CA LEU A 58 -6.58 4.67 11.96
C LEU A 58 -6.90 6.17 12.16
N GLY A 59 -6.02 6.93 12.83
CA GLY A 59 -6.26 8.35 13.13
C GLY A 59 -7.44 8.54 14.08
N VAL A 60 -7.53 7.73 15.13
CA VAL A 60 -8.62 7.71 16.11
C VAL A 60 -8.06 7.75 17.53
N SER A 61 -8.91 8.09 18.51
CA SER A 61 -8.49 8.24 19.91
C SER A 61 -8.98 7.14 20.84
N ASN A 62 -9.86 6.26 20.40
CA ASN A 62 -10.43 5.17 21.21
C ASN A 62 -10.96 4.02 20.36
N LYS A 63 -11.21 2.87 21.01
CA LYS A 63 -11.69 1.64 20.37
C LYS A 63 -13.01 1.83 19.62
N SER A 64 -13.99 2.51 20.21
CA SER A 64 -15.30 2.74 19.56
C SER A 64 -15.18 3.52 18.24
N ASN A 65 -14.29 4.51 18.19
CA ASN A 65 -14.00 5.25 16.96
C ASN A 65 -13.26 4.38 15.93
N ALA A 66 -12.36 3.50 16.39
CA ALA A 66 -11.67 2.53 15.52
C ALA A 66 -12.68 1.59 14.88
N GLU A 67 -13.55 0.97 15.65
CA GLU A 67 -14.59 0.05 15.18
C GLU A 67 -15.54 0.72 14.17
N ARG A 68 -15.99 1.95 14.47
CA ARG A 68 -16.83 2.72 13.56
C ARG A 68 -16.13 2.97 12.23
N LYS A 69 -14.85 3.33 12.26
CA LYS A 69 -14.06 3.55 11.06
C LYS A 69 -13.86 2.27 10.26
N LEU A 70 -13.55 1.16 10.93
CA LEU A 70 -13.38 -0.15 10.30
C LEU A 70 -14.70 -0.64 9.66
N ASN A 71 -15.84 -0.45 10.34
CA ASN A 71 -17.15 -0.71 9.79
C ASN A 71 -17.41 0.11 8.50
N THR A 72 -17.10 1.40 8.53
CA THR A 72 -17.25 2.27 7.35
C THR A 72 -16.39 1.81 6.19
N LEU A 73 -15.21 1.25 6.46
CA LEU A 73 -14.30 0.68 5.45
C LEU A 73 -14.71 -0.72 4.99
N GLY A 74 -15.70 -1.36 5.64
CA GLY A 74 -16.08 -2.74 5.38
C GLY A 74 -15.01 -3.74 5.82
N TYR A 75 -14.18 -3.40 6.78
CA TYR A 75 -13.11 -4.25 7.29
C TYR A 75 -13.63 -5.14 8.41
N GLN A 76 -13.03 -6.34 8.54
CA GLN A 76 -13.20 -7.23 9.68
C GLN A 76 -12.08 -6.98 10.68
N TRP A 77 -12.35 -7.14 11.98
CA TRP A 77 -11.34 -6.94 13.04
C TRP A 77 -11.60 -7.81 14.24
N GLU A 78 -10.54 -7.99 15.02
CA GLU A 78 -10.59 -8.67 16.32
C GLU A 78 -9.63 -7.97 17.29
N TRP A 79 -10.10 -7.71 18.51
CA TRP A 79 -9.26 -7.20 19.58
C TRP A 79 -8.55 -8.36 20.26
N MET A 80 -7.23 -8.26 20.38
CA MET A 80 -6.40 -9.23 21.06
C MET A 80 -6.33 -8.93 22.57
N ASP A 81 -5.96 -9.93 23.38
CA ASP A 81 -5.85 -9.80 24.84
C ASP A 81 -4.79 -8.76 25.27
N ASP A 82 -3.75 -8.57 24.48
CA ASP A 82 -2.69 -7.59 24.68
C ASP A 82 -3.06 -6.15 24.26
N GLY A 83 -4.31 -5.93 23.84
CA GLY A 83 -4.79 -4.65 23.34
C GLY A 83 -4.47 -4.37 21.87
N SER A 84 -3.75 -5.25 21.20
CA SER A 84 -3.51 -5.18 19.75
C SER A 84 -4.81 -5.37 18.97
N LEU A 85 -4.83 -4.87 17.74
CA LEU A 85 -5.97 -4.95 16.84
C LEU A 85 -5.59 -5.70 15.57
N GLU A 86 -6.16 -6.89 15.38
CA GLU A 86 -6.10 -7.57 14.08
C GLU A 86 -7.15 -7.00 13.14
N VAL A 87 -6.75 -6.68 11.92
CA VAL A 87 -7.64 -6.14 10.89
C VAL A 87 -7.44 -6.91 9.60
N LYS A 88 -8.57 -7.31 9.00
CA LYS A 88 -8.62 -7.84 7.64
C LYS A 88 -9.38 -6.85 6.75
N THR A 89 -8.76 -6.40 5.66
CA THR A 89 -9.39 -5.47 4.73
C THR A 89 -10.60 -6.10 4.03
N ALA A 90 -11.49 -5.28 3.53
CA ALA A 90 -12.39 -5.69 2.46
C ALA A 90 -11.61 -6.15 1.23
N VAL A 91 -12.27 -6.74 0.26
CA VAL A 91 -11.65 -7.05 -1.04
C VAL A 91 -11.30 -5.73 -1.73
N LEU A 92 -10.03 -5.54 -2.00
CA LEU A 92 -9.49 -4.35 -2.66
C LEU A 92 -9.11 -4.69 -4.11
N PRO A 93 -9.32 -3.79 -5.07
CA PRO A 93 -8.83 -4.00 -6.42
C PRO A 93 -7.30 -4.04 -6.44
N ALA A 94 -6.72 -5.08 -7.05
CA ALA A 94 -5.29 -5.20 -7.23
C ALA A 94 -4.80 -4.49 -8.49
N VAL A 95 -5.69 -4.33 -9.47
CA VAL A 95 -5.44 -3.63 -10.74
C VAL A 95 -6.48 -2.53 -10.87
N LYS A 96 -6.05 -1.37 -11.32
CA LYS A 96 -6.92 -0.23 -11.59
C LYS A 96 -6.75 0.22 -13.03
N THR A 97 -7.85 0.63 -13.67
CA THR A 97 -7.82 1.31 -14.97
C THR A 97 -7.94 2.81 -14.73
N LEU A 98 -7.02 3.58 -15.24
CA LEU A 98 -7.00 5.04 -15.16
C LEU A 98 -7.89 5.66 -16.24
N ASP A 99 -8.17 6.96 -16.15
CA ASP A 99 -9.05 7.69 -17.08
C ASP A 99 -8.52 7.64 -18.53
N ASP A 100 -7.19 7.61 -18.71
CA ASP A 100 -6.51 7.44 -20.00
C ASP A 100 -6.43 5.99 -20.48
N LYS A 101 -7.18 5.09 -19.84
CA LYS A 101 -7.27 3.66 -20.10
C LYS A 101 -6.00 2.86 -19.80
N ARG A 102 -4.96 3.46 -19.22
CA ARG A 102 -3.82 2.70 -18.73
C ARG A 102 -4.25 1.82 -17.56
N ARG A 103 -3.76 0.59 -17.55
CA ARG A 103 -3.96 -0.35 -16.44
C ARG A 103 -2.73 -0.34 -15.57
N VAL A 104 -2.94 -0.24 -14.27
CA VAL A 104 -1.89 -0.12 -13.27
C VAL A 104 -2.00 -1.21 -12.23
N PHE A 105 -0.86 -1.77 -11.80
CA PHE A 105 -0.80 -2.73 -10.70
C PHE A 105 -0.83 -1.95 -9.38
N PHE A 106 -2.00 -1.44 -9.04
CA PHE A 106 -2.23 -0.54 -7.91
C PHE A 106 -2.64 -1.32 -6.66
N ASN A 107 -1.65 -1.75 -5.88
CA ASN A 107 -1.84 -2.51 -4.65
C ASN A 107 -0.57 -2.47 -3.79
N GLN A 108 -0.63 -3.11 -2.62
CA GLN A 108 0.48 -3.22 -1.69
C GLN A 108 1.10 -4.62 -1.63
N LEU A 109 0.79 -5.52 -2.57
CA LEU A 109 1.24 -6.91 -2.52
C LEU A 109 2.75 -7.06 -2.36
N ILE A 110 3.52 -6.33 -3.18
CA ILE A 110 4.99 -6.40 -3.15
C ILE A 110 5.54 -5.86 -1.83
N ALA A 111 4.99 -4.74 -1.36
CA ALA A 111 5.39 -4.14 -0.09
C ALA A 111 5.04 -5.05 1.10
N ALA A 112 3.84 -5.62 1.09
CA ALA A 112 3.37 -6.55 2.12
C ALA A 112 4.19 -7.85 2.13
N TYR A 113 4.44 -8.42 0.96
CA TYR A 113 5.24 -9.65 0.83
C TYR A 113 6.69 -9.50 1.29
N ARG A 114 7.30 -8.33 1.05
CA ARG A 114 8.69 -8.05 1.43
C ARG A 114 8.86 -7.52 2.83
N GLY A 115 8.00 -6.61 3.23
CA GLY A 115 8.25 -5.70 4.33
C GLY A 115 7.40 -5.93 5.58
N TRP A 116 6.31 -6.68 5.48
CA TRP A 116 5.44 -6.91 6.63
C TRP A 116 5.96 -8.06 7.50
N LYS A 117 7.24 -7.96 7.84
CA LYS A 117 7.90 -8.88 8.77
C LYS A 117 7.72 -8.33 10.18
N ASP A 118 6.77 -8.88 10.88
CA ASP A 118 6.48 -8.57 12.27
C ASP A 118 6.23 -9.85 13.04
N LYS A 119 6.69 -9.93 14.29
CA LYS A 119 6.50 -11.11 15.14
C LYS A 119 5.02 -11.42 15.36
N ARG A 120 4.17 -10.39 15.41
CA ARG A 120 2.71 -10.50 15.53
C ARG A 120 2.06 -11.17 14.33
N ASN A 121 2.70 -11.07 13.16
CA ASN A 121 2.22 -11.60 11.88
C ASN A 121 3.01 -12.83 11.40
N ALA A 122 4.05 -13.27 12.13
CA ALA A 122 5.01 -14.28 11.66
C ALA A 122 4.40 -15.66 11.37
N SER A 123 3.30 -16.01 12.03
CA SER A 123 2.60 -17.30 11.86
C SER A 123 1.42 -17.23 10.88
N ARG A 124 1.13 -16.07 10.30
CA ARG A 124 -0.08 -15.82 9.51
C ARG A 124 0.26 -15.45 8.08
N LYS A 125 -0.58 -15.90 7.15
CA LYS A 125 -0.55 -15.37 5.78
C LYS A 125 -1.18 -13.98 5.81
N ASN A 126 -0.43 -12.96 5.39
CA ASN A 126 -0.86 -11.57 5.49
C ASN A 126 -1.50 -11.04 4.20
N ILE A 127 -1.43 -11.82 3.12
CA ILE A 127 -1.96 -11.47 1.80
C ILE A 127 -2.66 -12.67 1.17
N PHE A 128 -3.84 -12.43 0.61
CA PHE A 128 -4.64 -13.45 -0.10
C PHE A 128 -5.39 -12.81 -1.26
N PHE A 129 -5.93 -13.65 -2.15
CA PHE A 129 -6.97 -13.20 -3.07
C PHE A 129 -8.27 -12.90 -2.31
N GLY A 130 -9.16 -12.14 -2.93
CA GLY A 130 -10.42 -11.72 -2.31
C GLY A 130 -11.36 -12.86 -1.93
N ASP A 131 -11.22 -14.03 -2.55
CA ASP A 131 -11.94 -15.27 -2.19
C ASP A 131 -11.31 -16.04 -1.02
N GLY A 132 -10.22 -15.52 -0.45
CA GLY A 132 -9.47 -16.14 0.64
C GLY A 132 -8.43 -17.16 0.18
N SER A 133 -8.30 -17.45 -1.11
CA SER A 133 -7.27 -18.34 -1.62
C SER A 133 -5.87 -17.73 -1.50
N ALA A 134 -4.86 -18.61 -1.35
CA ALA A 134 -3.48 -18.17 -1.20
C ALA A 134 -2.92 -17.63 -2.53
N ILE A 135 -2.18 -16.54 -2.46
CA ILE A 135 -1.40 -16.05 -3.59
C ILE A 135 -0.15 -16.93 -3.74
N PRO A 136 0.12 -17.52 -4.93
CA PRO A 136 1.25 -18.40 -5.13
C PRO A 136 2.59 -17.68 -4.87
N ILE A 137 3.42 -18.27 -4.03
CA ILE A 137 4.76 -17.73 -3.69
C ILE A 137 5.62 -17.54 -4.94
N LYS A 138 5.52 -18.46 -5.90
CA LYS A 138 6.24 -18.38 -7.18
C LYS A 138 5.91 -17.09 -7.93
N ASP A 139 4.63 -16.75 -8.01
CA ASP A 139 4.16 -15.56 -8.73
C ASP A 139 4.57 -14.27 -8.00
N MET A 140 4.47 -14.27 -6.66
CA MET A 140 4.97 -13.16 -5.85
C MET A 140 6.48 -12.94 -6.03
N ASN A 141 7.28 -13.98 -6.10
CA ASN A 141 8.72 -13.87 -6.35
C ASN A 141 9.02 -13.28 -7.73
N ILE A 142 8.26 -13.68 -8.76
CA ILE A 142 8.37 -13.10 -10.11
C ILE A 142 7.97 -11.62 -10.08
N ALA A 143 6.85 -11.28 -9.45
CA ALA A 143 6.38 -9.89 -9.34
C ALA A 143 7.41 -8.99 -8.64
N VAL A 144 7.98 -9.48 -7.55
CA VAL A 144 9.06 -8.80 -6.83
C VAL A 144 10.28 -8.58 -7.72
N LYS A 145 10.74 -9.61 -8.43
CA LYS A 145 11.91 -9.52 -9.33
C LYS A 145 11.69 -8.52 -10.45
N LEU A 146 10.51 -8.52 -11.06
CA LEU A 146 10.16 -7.58 -12.13
C LEU A 146 10.08 -6.14 -11.59
N ALA A 147 9.48 -5.95 -10.42
CA ALA A 147 9.45 -4.62 -9.79
C ALA A 147 10.84 -4.09 -9.49
N ASP A 148 11.77 -4.95 -9.02
CA ASP A 148 13.16 -4.56 -8.79
C ASP A 148 13.88 -4.12 -10.05
N GLN A 149 13.68 -4.84 -11.14
CA GLN A 149 14.27 -4.51 -12.44
C GLN A 149 13.76 -3.18 -13.03
N LEU A 150 12.54 -2.81 -12.67
CA LEU A 150 11.89 -1.58 -13.15
C LEU A 150 12.06 -0.39 -12.17
N THR A 151 12.58 -0.66 -10.98
CA THR A 151 12.77 0.36 -9.96
C THR A 151 14.00 1.21 -10.26
N PHE A 152 13.82 2.53 -10.21
CA PHE A 152 14.89 3.51 -10.17
C PHE A 152 14.81 4.31 -8.87
N ASN A 153 15.92 4.93 -8.48
CA ASN A 153 15.99 5.70 -7.25
C ASN A 153 15.95 7.20 -7.54
N LEU A 154 15.09 7.90 -6.84
CA LEU A 154 15.14 9.35 -6.72
C LEU A 154 16.16 9.70 -5.63
N GLU A 155 17.28 10.31 -6.03
CA GLU A 155 18.27 10.87 -5.10
C GLU A 155 17.79 12.26 -4.68
N TRP A 156 17.78 12.51 -3.35
CA TRP A 156 17.29 13.76 -2.81
C TRP A 156 18.43 14.71 -2.46
N GLU A 157 18.24 15.98 -2.82
CA GLU A 157 18.99 17.11 -2.31
C GLU A 157 18.10 18.00 -1.42
N THR A 158 18.76 18.85 -0.61
CA THR A 158 18.00 19.78 0.24
C THR A 158 17.27 20.81 -0.61
N GLY A 159 15.95 20.92 -0.44
CA GLY A 159 15.08 21.81 -1.21
C GLY A 159 14.35 21.14 -2.37
N ASP A 160 14.64 19.88 -2.67
CA ASP A 160 13.93 19.15 -3.72
C ASP A 160 12.45 18.97 -3.41
N ILE A 161 11.65 19.04 -4.46
CA ILE A 161 10.22 18.76 -4.45
C ILE A 161 9.92 17.74 -5.53
N ALA A 162 9.23 16.65 -5.17
CA ALA A 162 8.76 15.65 -6.12
C ALA A 162 7.23 15.56 -6.09
N LEU A 163 6.61 15.67 -7.25
CA LEU A 163 5.18 15.39 -7.45
C LEU A 163 5.03 14.01 -8.05
N ILE A 164 4.29 13.14 -7.37
CA ILE A 164 4.11 11.74 -7.77
C ILE A 164 2.62 11.46 -7.94
N ASP A 165 2.24 10.96 -9.12
CA ASP A 165 0.93 10.34 -9.30
C ASP A 165 0.92 8.99 -8.58
N ASN A 166 0.24 8.95 -7.43
CA ASN A 166 0.20 7.80 -6.54
C ASN A 166 -0.49 6.56 -7.15
N TYR A 167 -1.32 6.73 -8.19
CA TYR A 167 -1.89 5.59 -8.90
C TYR A 167 -0.92 4.99 -9.91
N LEU A 168 -0.10 5.83 -10.51
CA LEU A 168 0.80 5.44 -11.60
C LEU A 168 2.17 4.96 -11.09
N VAL A 169 2.64 5.52 -9.97
CA VAL A 169 4.01 5.28 -9.47
C VAL A 169 3.98 4.68 -8.07
N MET A 170 4.42 3.44 -7.99
CA MET A 170 4.73 2.80 -6.72
C MET A 170 6.00 3.43 -6.15
N HIS A 171 6.00 3.70 -4.85
CA HIS A 171 7.15 4.29 -4.18
C HIS A 171 7.39 3.63 -2.82
N GLY A 172 8.60 3.77 -2.33
CA GLY A 172 9.02 3.19 -1.07
C GLY A 172 10.05 4.06 -0.35
N ARG A 173 10.72 3.46 0.61
CA ARG A 173 11.77 4.11 1.41
C ARG A 173 12.98 3.20 1.48
N ARG A 174 14.15 3.74 1.17
CA ARG A 174 15.44 3.06 1.41
C ARG A 174 15.95 3.42 2.80
N PRO A 175 16.70 2.52 3.45
CA PRO A 175 17.46 2.87 4.65
C PRO A 175 18.41 4.04 4.37
N TYR A 176 18.58 4.90 5.36
CA TYR A 176 19.49 6.06 5.28
C TYR A 176 20.27 6.21 6.57
N LYS A 177 21.35 6.99 6.53
CA LYS A 177 22.13 7.39 7.70
C LYS A 177 22.22 8.91 7.74
N GLY A 178 22.25 9.47 8.96
CA GLY A 178 22.27 10.91 9.21
C GLY A 178 20.89 11.53 9.33
N ASP A 179 20.83 12.84 9.43
CA ASP A 179 19.59 13.58 9.59
C ASP A 179 18.87 13.70 8.24
N ARG A 180 17.61 13.35 8.24
CA ARG A 180 16.74 13.46 7.06
C ARG A 180 15.32 13.82 7.49
N ARG A 181 14.79 14.88 6.89
CA ARG A 181 13.39 15.26 7.05
C ARG A 181 12.72 15.32 5.68
N ILE A 182 11.76 14.44 5.45
CA ILE A 182 10.90 14.48 4.27
C ILE A 182 9.48 14.81 4.73
N LEU A 183 8.88 15.80 4.08
CA LEU A 183 7.48 16.16 4.26
C LEU A 183 6.69 15.52 3.11
N ALA A 184 5.60 14.85 3.43
CA ALA A 184 4.70 14.28 2.45
C ALA A 184 3.31 14.90 2.61
N SER A 185 2.71 15.29 1.49
CA SER A 185 1.33 15.76 1.43
C SER A 185 0.58 14.97 0.38
N LEU A 186 -0.65 14.58 0.71
CA LEU A 186 -1.57 13.95 -0.25
C LEU A 186 -2.54 15.02 -0.76
N ALA A 187 -2.61 15.15 -2.07
CA ALA A 187 -3.56 16.00 -2.76
C ALA A 187 -4.44 15.16 -3.69
N SER A 188 -5.72 15.49 -3.75
CA SER A 188 -6.62 14.95 -4.77
C SER A 188 -6.83 16.00 -5.86
N VAL A 189 -6.98 15.56 -7.11
CA VAL A 189 -7.45 16.44 -8.19
C VAL A 189 -8.89 16.80 -7.83
N GLY A 190 -9.13 18.07 -7.51
CA GLY A 190 -10.48 18.58 -7.26
C GLY A 190 -11.34 18.39 -8.50
N THR A 191 -12.51 17.78 -8.37
CA THR A 191 -13.55 17.91 -9.39
C THR A 191 -13.82 19.39 -9.57
N LYS A 192 -13.71 19.91 -10.82
CA LYS A 192 -14.15 21.27 -11.14
C LYS A 192 -15.58 21.42 -10.62
N ARG A 193 -15.78 22.23 -9.58
CA ARG A 193 -17.11 22.73 -9.26
C ARG A 193 -17.54 23.50 -10.51
N ASN A 194 -18.57 23.04 -11.20
CA ASN A 194 -19.27 23.83 -12.20
C ASN A 194 -19.89 25.04 -11.44
N ASN A 195 -19.12 26.11 -11.31
CA ASN A 195 -19.66 27.39 -10.97
C ASN A 195 -20.45 27.90 -12.19
N THR A 196 -21.66 27.43 -12.37
CA THR A 196 -22.67 28.19 -13.08
C THR A 196 -22.98 29.43 -12.21
N MET A 197 -22.26 30.52 -12.44
CA MET A 197 -22.71 31.82 -12.00
C MET A 197 -23.96 32.12 -12.83
N ASN A 198 -25.13 32.00 -12.21
CA ASN A 198 -26.32 32.65 -12.68
C ASN A 198 -26.11 34.15 -12.44
N ILE A 199 -25.79 34.88 -13.50
CA ILE A 199 -25.86 36.32 -13.53
C ILE A 199 -27.33 36.66 -13.85
N SER A 200 -28.07 37.05 -12.84
CA SER A 200 -29.34 37.77 -12.97
C SER A 200 -29.09 39.25 -12.76
#